data_dbaa630c1166e6977d8743b6e8280150
#
_entry.id   dbaa630c1166e6977d8743b6e8280150
#
_cell.length_a   1.000
_cell.length_b   1.000
_cell.length_c   1.000
_cell.angle_alpha   90.00
_cell.angle_beta   90.00
_cell.angle_gamma   90.00
#
_symmetry.space_group_name_H-M   'P 1'
#
loop_
_entity.id
_entity.type
_entity.pdbx_description
1 polymer ?
#
loop_
_entity_poly.entity_id
_entity_poly.type
_entity_poly.pdbx_seq_one_letter_code
_entity_poly.pdbx_strand_id
1 'polypeptide(L)'
;MRYALRLAALLLLCSGLFAGPAFALSLNEAKAQGLVGERIDGFVGIVVADPPTAVRQLVEQVNNQRREKYDEVAKQRGVPLDAVAKITGEKQLERTPAGQYFAGADGRWQQK
;
A
#
# COMPACT_ATOMS: atom_id res chain seq x y z
N MET A 1 -36.91 9.61 34.42
CA MET A 1 -36.83 10.59 33.33
C MET A 1 -35.50 11.33 33.24
N ARG A 2 -34.88 11.70 34.34
CA ARG A 2 -33.57 12.39 34.29
C ARG A 2 -32.42 11.49 33.84
N TYR A 3 -32.53 10.18 33.95
CA TYR A 3 -31.50 9.23 33.57
C TYR A 3 -31.51 8.88 32.08
N ALA A 4 -32.65 8.98 31.39
CA ALA A 4 -32.76 8.72 29.97
C ALA A 4 -32.07 9.78 29.12
N LEU A 5 -32.09 11.03 29.54
CA LEU A 5 -31.41 12.14 28.85
C LEU A 5 -29.88 12.07 28.95
N ARG A 6 -29.37 11.52 30.06
CA ARG A 6 -27.91 11.35 30.26
C ARG A 6 -27.37 10.19 29.43
N LEU A 7 -28.14 9.14 29.22
CA LEU A 7 -27.77 7.99 28.40
C LEU A 7 -27.77 8.34 26.89
N ALA A 8 -28.69 9.20 26.44
CA ALA A 8 -28.73 9.65 25.06
C ALA A 8 -27.49 10.53 24.71
N ALA A 9 -27.05 11.36 25.65
CA ALA A 9 -25.85 12.18 25.44
C ALA A 9 -24.56 11.35 25.37
N LEU A 10 -24.49 10.25 26.12
CA LEU A 10 -23.34 9.34 26.10
C LEU A 10 -23.26 8.55 24.78
N LEU A 11 -24.40 8.16 24.20
CA LEU A 11 -24.49 7.46 22.92
C LEU A 11 -24.04 8.36 21.75
N LEU A 12 -24.30 9.66 21.81
CA LEU A 12 -23.86 10.62 20.79
C LEU A 12 -22.34 10.84 20.84
N LEU A 13 -21.71 10.78 21.99
CA LEU A 13 -20.25 10.89 22.13
C LEU A 13 -19.53 9.64 21.58
N CYS A 14 -20.10 8.45 21.73
CA CYS A 14 -19.52 7.22 21.20
C CYS A 14 -19.57 7.15 19.67
N SER A 15 -20.61 7.67 19.02
CA SER A 15 -20.70 7.66 17.58
C SER A 15 -19.72 8.63 16.90
N GLY A 16 -19.28 9.68 17.58
CA GLY A 16 -18.26 10.60 17.07
C GLY A 16 -16.84 10.04 17.08
N LEU A 17 -16.54 9.04 17.92
CA LEU A 17 -15.22 8.42 18.05
C LEU A 17 -14.90 7.41 16.92
N PHE A 18 -15.90 6.91 16.20
CA PHE A 18 -15.74 5.92 15.14
C PHE A 18 -15.64 6.53 13.73
N ALA A 19 -15.69 7.85 13.58
CA ALA A 19 -15.64 8.53 12.29
C ALA A 19 -14.22 8.75 11.75
N GLY A 20 -13.14 8.54 12.55
CA GLY A 20 -11.76 8.90 12.19
C GLY A 20 -10.98 7.90 11.31
N PRO A 21 -11.07 6.55 11.53
CA PRO A 21 -10.17 5.62 10.84
C PRO A 21 -10.65 5.13 9.48
N ALA A 22 -11.84 5.52 9.01
CA ALA A 22 -12.48 4.93 7.83
C ALA A 22 -11.88 5.36 6.48
N PHE A 23 -10.87 6.27 6.45
CA PHE A 23 -10.39 6.89 5.22
C PHE A 23 -8.93 6.59 4.86
N ALA A 24 -8.29 5.62 5.53
CA ALA A 24 -6.95 5.20 5.17
C ALA A 24 -6.98 4.42 3.85
N LEU A 25 -6.26 4.92 2.84
CA LEU A 25 -6.12 4.25 1.55
C LEU A 25 -5.23 3.02 1.70
N SER A 26 -5.70 1.85 1.28
CA SER A 26 -4.91 0.63 1.24
C SER A 26 -4.11 0.52 -0.06
N LEU A 27 -3.07 -0.31 -0.05
CA LEU A 27 -2.30 -0.59 -1.26
C LEU A 27 -3.18 -1.21 -2.36
N ASN A 28 -4.05 -2.15 -2.00
CA ASN A 28 -4.94 -2.78 -2.97
C ASN A 28 -5.91 -1.79 -3.60
N GLU A 29 -6.46 -0.87 -2.81
CA GLU A 29 -7.33 0.19 -3.32
C GLU A 29 -6.56 1.15 -4.24
N ALA A 30 -5.36 1.56 -3.87
CA ALA A 30 -4.52 2.43 -4.68
C ALA A 30 -4.16 1.79 -6.03
N LYS A 31 -3.85 0.49 -6.04
CA LYS A 31 -3.62 -0.28 -7.26
C LYS A 31 -4.87 -0.36 -8.14
N ALA A 32 -6.01 -0.68 -7.54
CA ALA A 32 -7.28 -0.78 -8.24
C ALA A 32 -7.71 0.55 -8.89
N GLN A 33 -7.38 1.66 -8.25
CA GLN A 33 -7.64 3.01 -8.77
C GLN A 33 -6.61 3.49 -9.80
N GLY A 34 -5.56 2.71 -10.08
CA GLY A 34 -4.52 3.07 -11.04
C GLY A 34 -3.55 4.15 -10.56
N LEU A 35 -3.48 4.40 -9.27
CA LEU A 35 -2.61 5.41 -8.67
C LEU A 35 -1.17 4.91 -8.49
N VAL A 36 -1.03 3.63 -8.21
CA VAL A 36 0.24 2.95 -7.96
C VAL A 36 0.28 1.62 -8.69
N GLY A 37 1.48 1.07 -8.84
CA GLY A 37 1.68 -0.24 -9.45
C GLY A 37 2.91 -0.94 -8.93
N GLU A 38 3.04 -2.22 -9.27
CA GLU A 38 4.21 -3.03 -8.92
C GLU A 38 5.36 -2.79 -9.91
N ARG A 39 6.56 -2.74 -9.38
CA ARG A 39 7.79 -2.63 -10.16
C ARG A 39 8.56 -3.95 -10.10
N ILE A 40 9.25 -4.27 -11.18
CA ILE A 40 10.06 -5.51 -11.25
C ILE A 40 11.19 -5.54 -10.22
N ASP A 41 11.62 -4.37 -9.71
CA ASP A 41 12.64 -4.29 -8.67
C ASP A 41 12.16 -4.70 -7.27
N GLY A 42 10.88 -5.05 -7.12
CA GLY A 42 10.31 -5.50 -5.86
C GLY A 42 9.63 -4.43 -5.03
N PHE A 43 9.56 -3.22 -5.53
CA PHE A 43 8.94 -2.07 -4.85
C PHE A 43 7.71 -1.57 -5.57
N VAL A 44 6.92 -0.79 -4.88
CA VAL A 44 5.75 -0.10 -5.45
C VAL A 44 6.19 1.26 -5.98
N GLY A 45 5.61 1.67 -7.09
CA GLY A 45 5.82 3.01 -7.64
C GLY A 45 4.52 3.76 -7.85
N ILE A 46 4.63 5.06 -8.05
CA ILE A 46 3.52 5.97 -8.32
C ILE A 46 3.32 6.09 -9.83
N VAL A 47 2.10 5.81 -10.31
CA VAL A 47 1.77 5.85 -11.74
C VAL A 47 1.39 7.25 -12.20
N VAL A 48 0.63 7.98 -11.38
CA VAL A 48 0.09 9.30 -11.74
C VAL A 48 1.11 10.42 -11.53
N ALA A 49 1.05 11.46 -12.34
CA ALA A 49 2.04 12.54 -12.32
C ALA A 49 1.99 13.42 -11.07
N ASP A 50 0.80 13.66 -10.52
CA ASP A 50 0.61 14.49 -9.33
C ASP A 50 -0.26 13.77 -8.31
N PRO A 51 0.32 12.81 -7.57
CA PRO A 51 -0.44 12.01 -6.63
C PRO A 51 -0.83 12.80 -5.38
N PRO A 52 -1.98 12.47 -4.77
CA PRO A 52 -2.31 12.98 -3.44
C PRO A 52 -1.23 12.61 -2.41
N THR A 53 -1.08 13.43 -1.38
CA THR A 53 -0.12 13.18 -0.28
C THR A 53 -0.32 11.80 0.35
N ALA A 54 -1.56 11.36 0.52
CA ALA A 54 -1.87 10.04 1.06
C ALA A 54 -1.27 8.90 0.23
N VAL A 55 -1.22 9.04 -1.09
CA VAL A 55 -0.61 8.05 -1.99
C VAL A 55 0.91 8.02 -1.82
N ARG A 56 1.55 9.18 -1.72
CA ARG A 56 3.00 9.27 -1.49
C ARG A 56 3.39 8.62 -0.16
N GLN A 57 2.64 8.92 0.90
CA GLN A 57 2.86 8.34 2.22
C GLN A 57 2.66 6.82 2.22
N LEU A 58 1.63 6.34 1.53
CA LEU A 58 1.36 4.92 1.39
C LEU A 58 2.53 4.19 0.70
N VAL A 59 3.01 4.71 -0.42
CA VAL A 59 4.12 4.12 -1.18
C VAL A 59 5.40 4.09 -0.34
N GLU A 60 5.72 5.17 0.34
CA GLU A 60 6.88 5.24 1.22
C GLU A 60 6.78 4.19 2.35
N GLN A 61 5.65 4.11 3.02
CA GLN A 61 5.40 3.15 4.09
C GLN A 61 5.53 1.71 3.61
N VAL A 62 4.88 1.37 2.50
CA VAL A 62 4.93 0.01 1.92
C VAL A 62 6.35 -0.35 1.52
N ASN A 63 7.07 0.55 0.86
CA ASN A 63 8.44 0.29 0.43
C ASN A 63 9.41 0.15 1.60
N ASN A 64 9.23 0.91 2.68
CA ASN A 64 10.04 0.74 3.90
C ASN A 64 9.80 -0.63 4.53
N GLN A 65 8.55 -1.06 4.64
CA GLN A 65 8.20 -2.39 5.16
C GLN A 65 8.77 -3.51 4.29
N ARG A 66 8.68 -3.37 2.97
CA ARG A 66 9.25 -4.34 2.03
C ARG A 66 10.75 -4.43 2.15
N ARG A 67 11.44 -3.30 2.24
CA ARG A 67 12.90 -3.25 2.39
C ARG A 67 13.35 -3.98 3.65
N GLU A 68 12.68 -3.75 4.78
CA GLU A 68 12.97 -4.45 6.03
C GLU A 68 12.80 -5.97 5.87
N LYS A 69 11.73 -6.40 5.21
CA LYS A 69 11.47 -7.81 4.96
C LYS A 69 12.50 -8.43 4.01
N TYR A 70 12.86 -7.74 2.95
CA TYR A 70 13.89 -8.20 2.02
C TYR A 70 15.26 -8.33 2.70
N ASP A 71 15.60 -7.37 3.55
CA ASP A 71 16.85 -7.39 4.31
C ASP A 71 16.91 -8.58 5.27
N GLU A 72 15.81 -8.85 5.97
CA GLU A 72 15.70 -10.01 6.87
C GLU A 72 15.92 -11.32 6.10
N VAL A 73 15.24 -11.51 4.97
CA VAL A 73 15.36 -12.71 4.15
C VAL A 73 16.76 -12.83 3.55
N ALA A 74 17.32 -11.72 3.07
CA ALA A 74 18.66 -11.68 2.50
C ALA A 74 19.71 -12.13 3.51
N LYS A 75 19.64 -11.66 4.74
CA LYS A 75 20.53 -12.08 5.83
C LYS A 75 20.39 -13.55 6.17
N GLN A 76 19.18 -14.06 6.25
CA GLN A 76 18.90 -15.47 6.53
C GLN A 76 19.47 -16.40 5.45
N ARG A 77 19.45 -15.97 4.20
CA ARG A 77 19.86 -16.78 3.04
C ARG A 77 21.28 -16.51 2.57
N GLY A 78 21.93 -15.49 3.11
CA GLY A 78 23.29 -15.11 2.71
C GLY A 78 23.36 -14.60 1.28
N VAL A 79 22.34 -13.86 0.81
CA VAL A 79 22.27 -13.28 -0.52
C VAL A 79 22.08 -11.76 -0.44
N PRO A 80 22.37 -10.99 -1.53
CA PRO A 80 22.11 -9.57 -1.54
C PRO A 80 20.61 -9.25 -1.45
N LEU A 81 20.28 -8.13 -0.83
CA LEU A 81 18.89 -7.65 -0.73
C LEU A 81 18.25 -7.55 -2.12
N ASP A 82 18.98 -7.04 -3.11
CA ASP A 82 18.48 -6.87 -4.48
C ASP A 82 18.03 -8.18 -5.12
N ALA A 83 18.68 -9.29 -4.81
CA ALA A 83 18.28 -10.61 -5.30
C ALA A 83 16.91 -11.03 -4.76
N VAL A 84 16.66 -10.80 -3.47
CA VAL A 84 15.37 -11.07 -2.84
C VAL A 84 14.29 -10.15 -3.42
N ALA A 85 14.59 -8.87 -3.52
CA ALA A 85 13.66 -7.86 -4.06
C ALA A 85 13.27 -8.17 -5.50
N LYS A 86 14.22 -8.55 -6.35
CA LYS A 86 13.98 -8.89 -7.75
C LYS A 86 13.06 -10.11 -7.91
N ILE A 87 13.32 -11.18 -7.17
CA ILE A 87 12.47 -12.38 -7.20
C ILE A 87 11.04 -12.02 -6.79
N THR A 88 10.90 -11.23 -5.75
CA THR A 88 9.59 -10.78 -5.28
C THR A 88 8.90 -9.90 -6.33
N GLY A 89 9.64 -9.00 -6.96
CA GLY A 89 9.12 -8.14 -8.04
C GLY A 89 8.59 -8.94 -9.22
N GLU A 90 9.33 -9.94 -9.67
CA GLU A 90 8.91 -10.84 -10.75
C GLU A 90 7.59 -11.54 -10.40
N LYS A 91 7.45 -12.04 -9.17
CA LYS A 91 6.21 -12.68 -8.70
C LYS A 91 5.05 -11.69 -8.62
N GLN A 92 5.30 -10.47 -8.17
CA GLN A 92 4.27 -9.44 -8.10
C GLN A 92 3.77 -9.05 -9.50
N LEU A 93 4.65 -8.96 -10.49
CA LEU A 93 4.24 -8.70 -11.86
C LEU A 93 3.36 -9.82 -12.41
N GLU A 94 3.71 -11.07 -12.18
CA GLU A 94 2.90 -12.22 -12.58
C GLU A 94 1.51 -12.19 -11.96
N ARG A 95 1.40 -11.76 -10.71
CA ARG A 95 0.15 -11.69 -9.93
C ARG A 95 -0.67 -10.43 -10.18
N THR A 96 -0.14 -9.46 -10.90
CA THR A 96 -0.84 -8.21 -11.18
C THR A 96 -2.12 -8.50 -11.96
N PRO A 97 -3.31 -8.13 -11.46
CA PRO A 97 -4.56 -8.37 -12.16
C PRO A 97 -4.68 -7.58 -13.46
N ALA A 98 -5.50 -8.06 -14.37
CA ALA A 98 -5.83 -7.33 -15.58
C ALA A 98 -6.37 -5.93 -15.25
N GLY A 99 -5.90 -4.92 -15.97
CA GLY A 99 -6.27 -3.51 -15.78
C GLY A 99 -5.39 -2.74 -14.80
N GLN A 100 -4.60 -3.41 -13.98
CA GLN A 100 -3.67 -2.73 -13.09
C GLN A 100 -2.32 -2.48 -13.76
N TYR A 101 -1.55 -1.53 -13.20
CA TYR A 101 -0.28 -1.10 -13.76
C TYR A 101 0.91 -1.86 -13.17
N PHE A 102 1.92 -2.06 -14.00
CA PHE A 102 3.21 -2.60 -13.62
C PHE A 102 4.34 -1.92 -14.41
N ALA A 103 5.54 -1.93 -13.87
CA ALA A 103 6.72 -1.46 -14.56
C ALA A 103 7.77 -2.58 -14.65
N GLY A 104 8.14 -2.94 -15.87
CA GLY A 104 9.19 -3.91 -16.16
C GLY A 104 10.59 -3.31 -16.12
N ALA A 105 11.55 -3.99 -16.75
CA ALA A 105 12.96 -3.60 -16.73
C ALA A 105 13.23 -2.23 -17.37
N ASP A 106 12.40 -1.78 -18.29
CA ASP A 106 12.52 -0.46 -18.94
C ASP A 106 12.02 0.70 -18.07
N GLY A 107 11.44 0.41 -16.90
CA GLY A 107 10.91 1.40 -15.98
C GLY A 107 9.62 2.09 -16.42
N ARG A 108 9.05 1.69 -17.55
CA ARG A 108 7.82 2.29 -18.06
C ARG A 108 6.58 1.62 -17.47
N TRP A 109 5.58 2.42 -17.15
CA TRP A 109 4.29 1.90 -16.73
C TRP A 109 3.52 1.29 -17.89
N GLN A 110 3.05 0.08 -17.68
CA GLN A 110 2.20 -0.67 -18.60
C GLN A 110 0.96 -1.14 -17.85
N GLN A 111 -0.13 -1.26 -18.56
CA GLN A 111 -1.36 -1.81 -18.02
C GLN A 111 -1.51 -3.27 -18.43
N LYS A 112 -1.82 -4.10 -17.48
CA LYS A 112 -1.94 -5.54 -17.73
C LYS A 112 -3.22 -5.90 -18.46
#